data_ed8cfa5e73cb73d95566c53f586ec53f
#
_entry.id   ed8cfa5e73cb73d95566c53f586ec53f
#
_cell.length_a   1.000
_cell.length_b   1.000
_cell.length_c   1.000
_cell.angle_alpha   90.00
_cell.angle_beta   90.00
_cell.angle_gamma   90.00
#
_symmetry.space_group_name_H-M   'P 1'
#
loop_
_entity.id
_entity.type
_entity.pdbx_description
1 polymer ?
#
loop_
_entity_poly.entity_id
_entity_poly.type
_entity_poly.pdbx_seq_one_letter_code
_entity_poly.pdbx_strand_id
1 'polypeptide(L)'
;MTINKRAGRSVKKNISFYIISIILTAITSMIIVAAVSTGRTLTKVVRDFVDEYKAEDAEFVTYKPLTNDDIEKLENEYDVILEYSGYKDVKVESGDLDGATIRVFAKPEKLNLYDVRDGHEPGDGETLLTQDFADAHNIKVGDEISLGDHSYKVSAYTTKADYIYMLQTFTGFIDNEKFAVMIVDRQEYDKIDAEETAYYSIKYNKDNSKEVRKRLNKDYVIASYMAATTNTRISMPVNEGDAVSNMATMFAPVMFIIVLTLIVMVLGRNIKSEQYLLGTFISLGFSRKQIVGHYVRYGLMPGVIGSVIGVLTSIPLTGLLCTFYIEYDFETLIYKPTYNIPSIITALVLPTLLYCAAIAIQAGRLLKKAPVDLLRNTGKETKTIGIMKDSHAKTQIKMRVRSVIGHPGRSIVTI
;
A
#
# COMPACT_ATOMS: atom_id res chain seq x y z
N MET A 1 2.86 -47.95 8.02
CA MET A 1 3.39 -47.22 9.20
C MET A 1 4.87 -46.83 9.09
N THR A 2 5.67 -47.48 8.28
CA THR A 2 7.13 -47.27 8.12
C THR A 2 7.52 -46.07 7.26
N ILE A 3 6.70 -45.67 6.28
CA ILE A 3 6.99 -44.54 5.37
C ILE A 3 6.96 -43.19 6.13
N ASN A 4 6.04 -43.02 7.07
CA ASN A 4 5.89 -41.75 7.82
C ASN A 4 7.04 -41.50 8.82
N LYS A 5 7.65 -42.56 9.44
CA LYS A 5 8.81 -42.39 10.33
C LYS A 5 10.08 -41.91 9.59
N ARG A 6 10.13 -42.12 8.27
CA ARG A 6 11.23 -41.70 7.42
C ARG A 6 11.14 -40.24 7.01
N ALA A 7 9.93 -39.63 7.03
CA ALA A 7 9.70 -38.24 6.75
C ALA A 7 10.62 -37.34 7.59
N GLY A 8 10.63 -37.50 8.90
CA GLY A 8 11.46 -36.69 9.80
C GLY A 8 12.97 -36.80 9.54
N ARG A 9 13.46 -37.97 9.08
CA ARG A 9 14.89 -38.13 8.73
C ARG A 9 15.27 -37.45 7.43
N SER A 10 14.39 -37.48 6.43
CA SER A 10 14.62 -36.76 5.14
C SER A 10 14.59 -35.27 5.34
N VAL A 11 13.68 -34.76 6.19
CA VAL A 11 13.65 -33.34 6.57
C VAL A 11 14.94 -32.90 7.25
N LYS A 12 15.41 -33.67 8.25
CA LYS A 12 16.69 -33.40 8.93
C LYS A 12 17.89 -33.40 7.98
N LYS A 13 17.93 -34.29 7.01
CA LYS A 13 19.03 -34.35 6.02
C LYS A 13 19.04 -33.14 5.08
N ASN A 14 17.88 -32.53 4.83
CA ASN A 14 17.71 -31.37 3.94
C ASN A 14 17.19 -30.14 4.67
N ILE A 15 17.53 -30.00 5.96
CA ILE A 15 16.96 -28.95 6.84
C ILE A 15 17.15 -27.54 6.29
N SER A 16 18.31 -27.24 5.74
CA SER A 16 18.62 -25.91 5.14
C SER A 16 17.65 -25.55 4.04
N PHE A 17 17.24 -26.54 3.23
CA PHE A 17 16.24 -26.30 2.18
C PHE A 17 14.87 -25.93 2.78
N TYR A 18 14.42 -26.67 3.79
CA TYR A 18 13.14 -26.39 4.43
C TYR A 18 13.13 -25.03 5.10
N ILE A 19 14.22 -24.66 5.79
CA ILE A 19 14.37 -23.35 6.41
C ILE A 19 14.30 -22.24 5.35
N ILE A 20 15.07 -22.33 4.26
CA ILE A 20 15.04 -21.34 3.19
C ILE A 20 13.64 -21.24 2.56
N SER A 21 12.98 -22.37 2.32
CA SER A 21 11.63 -22.40 1.77
C SER A 21 10.60 -21.74 2.71
N ILE A 22 10.69 -22.00 4.01
CA ILE A 22 9.84 -21.37 5.04
C ILE A 22 10.07 -19.86 5.05
N ILE A 23 11.33 -19.43 5.08
CA ILE A 23 11.68 -17.99 5.09
C ILE A 23 11.16 -17.29 3.84
N LEU A 24 11.40 -17.83 2.65
CA LEU A 24 10.92 -17.23 1.39
C LEU A 24 9.39 -17.13 1.34
N THR A 25 8.71 -18.21 1.78
CA THR A 25 7.25 -18.20 1.84
C THR A 25 6.74 -17.20 2.86
N ALA A 26 7.37 -17.12 4.04
CA ALA A 26 7.01 -16.17 5.08
C ALA A 26 7.18 -14.72 4.60
N ILE A 27 8.32 -14.38 3.99
CA ILE A 27 8.56 -13.05 3.45
C ILE A 27 7.52 -12.69 2.37
N THR A 28 7.25 -13.59 1.44
CA THR A 28 6.27 -13.35 0.38
C THR A 28 4.86 -13.14 0.94
N SER A 29 4.40 -14.02 1.83
CA SER A 29 3.09 -13.90 2.47
C SER A 29 2.99 -12.64 3.34
N MET A 30 4.06 -12.29 4.06
CA MET A 30 4.16 -11.07 4.89
C MET A 30 3.99 -9.80 4.05
N ILE A 31 4.79 -9.67 2.98
CA ILE A 31 4.76 -8.46 2.12
C ILE A 31 3.39 -8.29 1.47
N ILE A 32 2.80 -9.36 0.93
CA ILE A 32 1.51 -9.29 0.24
C ILE A 32 0.41 -8.87 1.21
N VAL A 33 0.31 -9.52 2.38
CA VAL A 33 -0.73 -9.19 3.36
C VAL A 33 -0.51 -7.79 3.93
N ALA A 34 0.72 -7.44 4.28
CA ALA A 34 1.03 -6.11 4.82
C ALA A 34 0.69 -5.01 3.82
N ALA A 35 1.18 -5.08 2.58
CA ALA A 35 0.95 -4.03 1.58
C ALA A 35 -0.54 -3.88 1.22
N VAL A 36 -1.28 -4.99 1.00
CA VAL A 36 -2.72 -4.92 0.74
C VAL A 36 -3.50 -4.38 1.94
N SER A 37 -3.12 -4.75 3.16
CA SER A 37 -3.78 -4.26 4.37
C SER A 37 -3.45 -2.79 4.64
N THR A 38 -2.21 -2.36 4.39
CA THR A 38 -1.81 -0.95 4.47
C THR A 38 -2.65 -0.10 3.50
N GLY A 39 -2.66 -0.42 2.21
CA GLY A 39 -3.43 0.34 1.24
C GLY A 39 -4.91 0.43 1.60
N ARG A 40 -5.53 -0.67 2.06
CA ARG A 40 -6.93 -0.64 2.52
C ARG A 40 -7.13 0.18 3.79
N THR A 41 -6.18 0.16 4.70
CA THR A 41 -6.25 0.99 5.91
C THR A 41 -6.22 2.45 5.54
N LEU A 42 -5.27 2.87 4.70
CA LEU A 42 -5.15 4.25 4.23
C LEU A 42 -6.42 4.72 3.51
N THR A 43 -6.87 3.95 2.49
CA THR A 43 -8.11 4.28 1.77
C THR A 43 -9.31 4.41 2.71
N LYS A 44 -9.44 3.49 3.69
CA LYS A 44 -10.56 3.52 4.63
C LYS A 44 -10.50 4.73 5.55
N VAL A 45 -9.34 5.00 6.14
CA VAL A 45 -9.16 6.13 7.07
C VAL A 45 -9.46 7.45 6.39
N VAL A 46 -8.93 7.66 5.18
CA VAL A 46 -9.18 8.89 4.42
C VAL A 46 -10.67 9.02 4.06
N ARG A 47 -11.29 7.94 3.56
CA ARG A 47 -12.73 7.98 3.21
C ARG A 47 -13.61 8.23 4.43
N ASP A 48 -13.36 7.52 5.53
CA ASP A 48 -14.11 7.71 6.77
C ASP A 48 -13.96 9.17 7.25
N PHE A 49 -12.78 9.76 7.17
CA PHE A 49 -12.52 11.15 7.55
C PHE A 49 -13.23 12.16 6.62
N VAL A 50 -13.09 11.98 5.31
CA VAL A 50 -13.75 12.82 4.29
C VAL A 50 -15.28 12.79 4.44
N ASP A 51 -15.86 11.62 4.77
CA ASP A 51 -17.30 11.46 4.97
C ASP A 51 -17.74 12.07 6.31
N GLU A 52 -17.03 11.82 7.41
CA GLU A 52 -17.33 12.32 8.75
C GLU A 52 -17.27 13.84 8.82
N TYR A 53 -16.21 14.42 8.24
CA TYR A 53 -15.98 15.87 8.24
C TYR A 53 -16.48 16.56 6.97
N LYS A 54 -17.36 15.88 6.22
CA LYS A 54 -18.13 16.44 5.10
C LYS A 54 -17.26 17.20 4.08
N ALA A 55 -16.17 16.58 3.63
CA ALA A 55 -15.39 17.19 2.56
C ALA A 55 -16.27 17.47 1.34
N GLU A 56 -15.97 18.54 0.66
CA GLU A 56 -16.66 19.00 -0.56
C GLU A 56 -16.52 17.98 -1.70
N ASP A 57 -17.51 17.95 -2.60
CA ASP A 57 -17.43 17.24 -3.88
C ASP A 57 -16.83 18.11 -4.98
N ALA A 58 -16.91 19.43 -4.83
CA ALA A 58 -16.23 20.40 -5.69
C ALA A 58 -16.10 21.76 -5.00
N GLU A 59 -15.06 22.50 -5.41
CA GLU A 59 -14.92 23.93 -5.16
C GLU A 59 -15.12 24.73 -6.46
N PHE A 60 -15.65 25.93 -6.37
CA PHE A 60 -15.80 26.80 -7.53
C PHE A 60 -15.74 28.28 -7.16
N VAL A 61 -15.35 29.12 -8.14
CA VAL A 61 -15.37 30.57 -8.06
C VAL A 61 -16.28 31.10 -9.16
N THR A 62 -17.04 32.12 -8.87
CA THR A 62 -17.91 32.78 -9.83
C THR A 62 -17.52 34.26 -10.03
N TYR A 63 -17.72 34.78 -11.23
CA TYR A 63 -17.51 36.22 -11.48
C TYR A 63 -18.54 37.09 -10.76
N LYS A 64 -19.76 36.58 -10.63
CA LYS A 64 -20.81 37.22 -9.85
C LYS A 64 -20.96 36.46 -8.53
N PRO A 65 -20.68 37.08 -7.38
CA PRO A 65 -20.83 36.40 -6.09
C PRO A 65 -22.28 35.97 -5.85
N LEU A 66 -22.48 34.84 -5.21
CA LEU A 66 -23.78 34.37 -4.77
C LEU A 66 -24.20 35.13 -3.50
N THR A 67 -25.46 35.50 -3.44
CA THR A 67 -26.06 36.00 -2.20
C THR A 67 -26.51 34.82 -1.33
N ASN A 68 -26.82 35.08 -0.05
CA ASN A 68 -27.37 34.03 0.84
C ASN A 68 -28.69 33.48 0.29
N ASP A 69 -29.55 34.34 -0.31
CA ASP A 69 -30.78 33.89 -0.96
C ASP A 69 -30.54 32.99 -2.19
N ASP A 70 -29.45 33.26 -2.93
CA ASP A 70 -29.06 32.43 -4.06
C ASP A 70 -28.58 31.04 -3.59
N ILE A 71 -27.80 31.03 -2.52
CA ILE A 71 -27.33 29.76 -1.88
C ILE A 71 -28.53 28.95 -1.42
N GLU A 72 -29.45 29.52 -0.64
CA GLU A 72 -30.63 28.85 -0.14
C GLU A 72 -31.53 28.32 -1.27
N LYS A 73 -31.71 29.06 -2.34
CA LYS A 73 -32.46 28.62 -3.53
C LYS A 73 -31.79 27.42 -4.21
N LEU A 74 -30.48 27.47 -4.41
CA LEU A 74 -29.73 26.37 -5.04
C LEU A 74 -29.74 25.10 -4.17
N GLU A 75 -29.58 25.25 -2.85
CA GLU A 75 -29.67 24.14 -1.90
C GLU A 75 -31.03 23.44 -1.98
N ASN A 76 -32.12 24.22 -1.99
CA ASN A 76 -33.50 23.69 -2.04
C ASN A 76 -33.87 23.10 -3.42
N GLU A 77 -33.47 23.77 -4.53
CA GLU A 77 -33.81 23.35 -5.90
C GLU A 77 -33.08 22.06 -6.30
N TYR A 78 -31.81 21.93 -5.92
CA TYR A 78 -30.95 20.84 -6.40
C TYR A 78 -30.59 19.80 -5.32
N ASP A 79 -31.02 19.97 -4.07
CA ASP A 79 -30.66 19.09 -2.96
C ASP A 79 -29.14 18.96 -2.83
N VAL A 80 -28.48 20.09 -2.65
CA VAL A 80 -27.05 20.24 -2.44
C VAL A 80 -26.77 20.98 -1.15
N ILE A 81 -25.57 20.85 -0.61
CA ILE A 81 -25.06 21.70 0.46
C ILE A 81 -24.07 22.65 -0.17
N LEU A 82 -24.22 23.94 0.10
CA LEU A 82 -23.40 25.03 -0.44
C LEU A 82 -22.90 25.90 0.70
N GLU A 83 -21.60 26.18 0.70
CA GLU A 83 -21.00 27.06 1.69
C GLU A 83 -20.03 28.03 1.02
N TYR A 84 -20.13 29.32 1.40
CA TYR A 84 -19.10 30.30 1.09
C TYR A 84 -17.88 29.99 1.93
N SER A 85 -16.75 29.81 1.28
CA SER A 85 -15.46 29.50 1.88
C SER A 85 -14.43 30.52 1.43
N GLY A 86 -13.44 30.77 2.27
CA GLY A 86 -12.32 31.64 1.94
C GLY A 86 -11.16 31.38 2.88
N TYR A 87 -9.98 31.76 2.43
CA TYR A 87 -8.79 31.70 3.25
C TYR A 87 -7.92 32.96 3.04
N LYS A 88 -7.06 33.20 4.02
CA LYS A 88 -6.02 34.23 3.99
C LYS A 88 -4.67 33.58 4.15
N ASP A 89 -3.76 33.79 3.20
CA ASP A 89 -2.38 33.33 3.30
C ASP A 89 -1.53 34.39 3.97
N VAL A 90 -1.01 34.10 5.16
CA VAL A 90 -0.13 34.99 5.91
C VAL A 90 1.28 34.45 5.85
N LYS A 91 2.20 35.22 5.30
CA LYS A 91 3.64 34.89 5.32
C LYS A 91 4.25 35.39 6.62
N VAL A 92 4.96 34.52 7.30
CA VAL A 92 5.71 34.90 8.49
C VAL A 92 7.09 35.36 8.07
N GLU A 93 7.45 36.59 8.42
CA GLU A 93 8.69 37.27 7.96
C GLU A 93 9.74 37.35 9.09
N SER A 94 9.50 36.77 10.27
CA SER A 94 10.43 36.82 11.38
C SER A 94 10.15 35.77 12.43
N GLY A 95 11.15 35.48 13.28
CA GLY A 95 11.05 34.51 14.37
C GLY A 95 11.30 33.06 13.93
N ASP A 96 10.86 32.14 14.76
CA ASP A 96 11.09 30.69 14.56
C ASP A 96 10.34 30.09 13.35
N LEU A 97 9.35 30.83 12.84
CA LEU A 97 8.52 30.43 11.68
C LEU A 97 8.86 31.22 10.41
N ASP A 98 10.03 31.88 10.35
CA ASP A 98 10.41 32.71 9.21
C ASP A 98 10.39 31.93 7.88
N GLY A 99 9.74 32.52 6.88
CA GLY A 99 9.56 31.91 5.56
C GLY A 99 8.38 30.96 5.43
N ALA A 100 7.68 30.65 6.52
CA ALA A 100 6.47 29.84 6.47
C ALA A 100 5.25 30.66 5.96
N THR A 101 4.32 29.97 5.32
CA THR A 101 3.00 30.50 4.95
C THR A 101 1.94 29.76 5.79
N ILE A 102 1.18 30.51 6.55
CA ILE A 102 0.06 30.00 7.32
C ILE A 102 -1.24 30.37 6.61
N ARG A 103 -1.97 29.36 6.16
CA ARG A 103 -3.29 29.52 5.56
C ARG A 103 -4.35 29.52 6.64
N VAL A 104 -4.94 30.67 6.85
CA VAL A 104 -5.95 30.85 7.89
C VAL A 104 -7.35 30.71 7.31
N PHE A 105 -8.16 29.90 7.96
CA PHE A 105 -9.57 29.72 7.70
C PHE A 105 -10.40 30.25 8.88
N ALA A 106 -11.54 30.86 8.55
CA ALA A 106 -12.61 30.95 9.53
C ALA A 106 -13.22 29.56 9.74
N LYS A 107 -13.69 29.30 10.95
CA LYS A 107 -14.37 28.05 11.30
C LYS A 107 -15.49 27.72 10.30
N PRO A 108 -15.39 26.60 9.54
CA PRO A 108 -16.44 26.19 8.62
C PRO A 108 -17.65 25.63 9.38
N GLU A 109 -18.85 25.79 8.81
CA GLU A 109 -20.11 25.42 9.48
C GLU A 109 -20.75 24.15 8.87
N LYS A 110 -20.70 24.01 7.54
CA LYS A 110 -21.45 22.95 6.82
C LYS A 110 -20.56 21.93 6.14
N LEU A 111 -19.48 22.38 5.47
CA LEU A 111 -18.59 21.58 4.64
C LEU A 111 -17.13 21.75 5.04
N ASN A 112 -16.30 20.83 4.62
CA ASN A 112 -14.85 20.86 4.91
C ASN A 112 -14.56 21.07 6.40
N LEU A 113 -15.33 20.37 7.24
CA LEU A 113 -15.16 20.41 8.69
C LEU A 113 -13.78 19.85 9.07
N TYR A 114 -13.44 19.87 10.34
CA TYR A 114 -12.13 19.52 10.87
C TYR A 114 -12.28 18.71 12.16
N ASP A 115 -11.25 17.98 12.52
CA ASP A 115 -11.15 17.34 13.83
C ASP A 115 -10.47 18.25 14.85
N VAL A 116 -10.62 17.91 16.13
CA VAL A 116 -9.96 18.60 17.25
C VAL A 116 -9.23 17.53 18.06
N ARG A 117 -7.90 17.67 18.16
CA ARG A 117 -7.04 16.71 18.86
C ARG A 117 -6.26 17.40 19.98
N ASP A 118 -6.11 16.66 21.07
CA ASP A 118 -5.27 17.04 22.23
C ASP A 118 -5.60 18.38 22.88
N GLY A 119 -6.85 18.86 22.70
CA GLY A 119 -7.27 20.14 23.24
C GLY A 119 -8.76 20.42 23.12
N HIS A 120 -9.11 21.65 22.77
CA HIS A 120 -10.49 22.12 22.66
C HIS A 120 -10.70 23.05 21.46
N GLU A 121 -11.97 23.30 21.10
CA GLU A 121 -12.36 24.29 20.09
C GLU A 121 -11.81 25.67 20.40
N PRO A 122 -11.36 26.45 19.38
CA PRO A 122 -10.73 27.73 19.60
C PRO A 122 -11.74 28.78 20.06
N GLY A 123 -11.36 29.54 21.07
CA GLY A 123 -12.03 30.75 21.55
C GLY A 123 -11.36 32.04 21.06
N ASP A 124 -11.70 33.17 21.70
CA ASP A 124 -11.08 34.46 21.42
C ASP A 124 -9.57 34.43 21.63
N GLY A 125 -8.77 34.79 20.62
CA GLY A 125 -7.31 34.76 20.68
C GLY A 125 -6.72 33.34 20.64
N GLU A 126 -7.53 32.33 20.34
CA GLU A 126 -7.09 30.94 20.20
C GLU A 126 -7.20 30.44 18.76
N THR A 127 -6.44 29.38 18.47
CA THR A 127 -6.42 28.77 17.14
C THR A 127 -6.26 27.25 17.22
N LEU A 128 -6.77 26.57 16.18
CA LEU A 128 -6.35 25.22 15.85
C LEU A 128 -5.22 25.30 14.82
N LEU A 129 -4.24 24.40 14.94
CA LEU A 129 -3.07 24.35 14.05
C LEU A 129 -2.87 22.92 13.55
N THR A 130 -2.45 22.76 12.30
CA THR A 130 -2.06 21.44 11.76
C THR A 130 -0.91 20.86 12.54
N GLN A 131 -1.02 19.56 12.86
CA GLN A 131 -0.12 18.88 13.79
C GLN A 131 1.28 18.72 13.23
N ASP A 132 1.41 18.31 11.95
CA ASP A 132 2.72 18.06 11.35
C ASP A 132 3.59 19.31 11.28
N PHE A 133 2.97 20.48 11.02
CA PHE A 133 3.67 21.77 11.12
C PHE A 133 4.07 22.08 12.58
N ALA A 134 3.17 21.84 13.52
CA ALA A 134 3.45 22.07 14.93
C ALA A 134 4.61 21.17 15.41
N ASP A 135 4.63 19.92 15.02
CA ASP A 135 5.70 18.97 15.35
C ASP A 135 7.04 19.37 14.73
N ALA A 136 7.05 19.85 13.47
CA ALA A 136 8.26 20.34 12.79
C ALA A 136 8.89 21.54 13.51
N HIS A 137 8.07 22.40 14.10
CA HIS A 137 8.53 23.60 14.84
C HIS A 137 8.53 23.43 16.38
N ASN A 138 8.27 22.21 16.89
CA ASN A 138 8.17 21.91 18.33
C ASN A 138 7.11 22.75 19.07
N ILE A 139 6.03 23.15 18.39
CA ILE A 139 4.91 23.90 18.95
C ILE A 139 3.96 22.93 19.65
N LYS A 140 3.59 23.23 20.88
CA LYS A 140 2.68 22.41 21.70
C LYS A 140 1.35 23.10 21.90
N VAL A 141 0.33 22.32 22.18
CA VAL A 141 -0.95 22.88 22.64
C VAL A 141 -0.72 23.71 23.89
N GLY A 142 -1.17 24.95 23.86
CA GLY A 142 -0.94 25.96 24.90
C GLY A 142 0.15 26.98 24.58
N ASP A 143 1.00 26.72 23.56
CA ASP A 143 2.00 27.69 23.10
C ASP A 143 1.36 28.79 22.26
N GLU A 144 2.05 29.93 22.14
CA GLU A 144 1.61 31.08 21.35
C GLU A 144 2.36 31.13 20.03
N ILE A 145 1.63 31.41 18.95
CA ILE A 145 2.18 31.67 17.62
C ILE A 145 1.82 33.10 17.18
N SER A 146 2.78 33.82 16.59
CA SER A 146 2.60 35.18 16.14
C SER A 146 2.38 35.22 14.63
N LEU A 147 1.32 35.91 14.21
CA LEU A 147 0.95 36.17 12.81
C LEU A 147 0.83 37.68 12.59
N GLY A 148 1.86 38.29 12.04
CA GLY A 148 1.95 39.72 11.94
C GLY A 148 1.89 40.38 13.32
N ASP A 149 0.93 41.31 13.51
CA ASP A 149 0.73 42.03 14.78
C ASP A 149 -0.15 41.26 15.79
N HIS A 150 -0.61 40.06 15.46
CA HIS A 150 -1.50 39.26 16.33
C HIS A 150 -0.80 38.01 16.84
N SER A 151 -1.07 37.66 18.10
CA SER A 151 -0.63 36.37 18.70
C SER A 151 -1.84 35.52 19.00
N TYR A 152 -1.73 34.22 18.72
CA TYR A 152 -2.78 33.24 18.92
C TYR A 152 -2.24 32.09 19.75
N LYS A 153 -3.02 31.65 20.74
CA LYS A 153 -2.70 30.48 21.54
C LYS A 153 -3.21 29.22 20.83
N VAL A 154 -2.37 28.22 20.63
CA VAL A 154 -2.77 26.94 20.05
C VAL A 154 -3.65 26.19 21.05
N SER A 155 -4.95 26.08 20.76
CA SER A 155 -5.92 25.39 21.63
C SER A 155 -5.99 23.88 21.38
N ALA A 156 -5.71 23.44 20.15
CA ALA A 156 -5.65 22.03 19.78
C ALA A 156 -4.95 21.86 18.43
N TYR A 157 -4.61 20.60 18.09
CA TYR A 157 -4.23 20.21 16.74
C TYR A 157 -5.46 19.89 15.91
N THR A 158 -5.32 19.99 14.57
CA THR A 158 -6.44 19.81 13.64
C THR A 158 -5.98 19.25 12.29
N THR A 159 -6.87 18.52 11.62
CA THR A 159 -6.82 18.25 10.19
C THR A 159 -8.14 18.70 9.57
N LYS A 160 -8.08 19.52 8.51
CA LYS A 160 -9.25 19.98 7.76
C LYS A 160 -9.55 18.98 6.63
N ALA A 161 -10.81 18.68 6.37
CA ALA A 161 -11.22 17.57 5.49
C ALA A 161 -10.74 17.71 4.03
N ASP A 162 -10.51 18.90 3.54
CA ASP A 162 -9.95 19.21 2.22
C ASP A 162 -8.44 19.48 2.24
N TYR A 163 -7.76 19.29 3.40
CA TYR A 163 -6.32 19.46 3.60
C TYR A 163 -5.67 18.25 4.26
N ILE A 164 -6.13 17.04 3.95
CA ILE A 164 -5.45 15.81 4.38
C ILE A 164 -4.06 15.70 3.73
N TYR A 165 -3.93 16.18 2.49
CA TYR A 165 -2.66 16.31 1.78
C TYR A 165 -2.24 17.77 1.78
N MET A 166 -1.24 18.12 2.59
CA MET A 166 -0.87 19.51 2.93
C MET A 166 -0.14 20.21 1.78
N LEU A 167 -0.87 20.58 0.74
CA LEU A 167 -0.35 21.33 -0.38
C LEU A 167 -0.76 22.80 -0.31
N GLN A 168 0.22 23.70 -0.31
CA GLN A 168 -0.04 25.14 -0.46
C GLN A 168 -0.63 25.43 -1.84
N THR A 169 -0.07 24.80 -2.89
CA THR A 169 -0.53 24.93 -4.28
C THR A 169 -0.74 23.55 -4.91
N PHE A 170 -1.65 23.42 -5.87
CA PHE A 170 -1.98 22.13 -6.50
C PHE A 170 -0.83 21.45 -7.26
N THR A 171 0.25 22.16 -7.53
CA THR A 171 1.45 21.67 -8.23
C THR A 171 2.68 21.61 -7.34
N GLY A 172 2.54 21.86 -6.04
CA GLY A 172 3.62 21.86 -5.06
C GLY A 172 3.94 20.46 -4.51
N PHE A 173 4.89 20.43 -3.60
CA PHE A 173 5.20 19.30 -2.74
C PHE A 173 4.76 19.62 -1.32
N ILE A 174 4.53 18.59 -0.50
CA ILE A 174 4.31 18.75 0.93
C ILE A 174 5.61 19.29 1.54
N ASP A 175 5.46 20.35 2.32
CA ASP A 175 6.54 20.96 3.11
C ASP A 175 5.95 21.42 4.45
N ASN A 176 5.94 20.52 5.40
CA ASN A 176 5.37 20.74 6.74
C ASN A 176 6.19 21.75 7.58
N GLU A 177 7.39 22.12 7.13
CA GLU A 177 8.16 23.20 7.76
C GLU A 177 7.72 24.59 7.25
N LYS A 178 7.12 24.66 6.03
CA LYS A 178 6.83 25.95 5.38
C LYS A 178 5.36 26.22 5.13
N PHE A 179 4.49 25.25 5.35
CA PHE A 179 3.05 25.43 5.12
C PHE A 179 2.23 24.81 6.23
N ALA A 180 1.29 25.61 6.78
CA ALA A 180 0.32 25.17 7.79
C ALA A 180 -1.08 25.63 7.43
N VAL A 181 -2.07 24.91 7.96
CA VAL A 181 -3.47 25.35 8.05
C VAL A 181 -3.77 25.73 9.49
N MET A 182 -4.40 26.87 9.65
CA MET A 182 -4.83 27.43 10.92
C MET A 182 -6.33 27.71 10.85
N ILE A 183 -7.08 27.38 11.89
CA ILE A 183 -8.52 27.62 11.98
C ILE A 183 -8.80 28.46 13.20
N VAL A 184 -9.52 29.56 13.00
CA VAL A 184 -9.88 30.55 14.03
C VAL A 184 -11.38 30.85 13.99
N ASP A 185 -11.91 31.44 15.05
CA ASP A 185 -13.24 32.00 15.02
C ASP A 185 -13.39 33.11 13.97
N ARG A 186 -14.59 33.32 13.46
CA ARG A 186 -14.88 34.34 12.43
C ARG A 186 -14.42 35.75 12.84
N GLN A 187 -14.57 36.10 14.10
CA GLN A 187 -14.15 37.41 14.60
C GLN A 187 -12.64 37.60 14.55
N GLU A 188 -11.87 36.55 14.85
CA GLU A 188 -10.41 36.55 14.75
C GLU A 188 -9.95 36.52 13.28
N TYR A 189 -10.60 35.78 12.42
CA TYR A 189 -10.35 35.78 10.97
C TYR A 189 -10.48 37.14 10.34
N ASP A 190 -11.52 37.89 10.71
CA ASP A 190 -11.80 39.23 10.15
C ASP A 190 -10.76 40.30 10.58
N LYS A 191 -10.04 40.06 11.70
CA LYS A 191 -8.94 40.94 12.17
C LYS A 191 -7.65 40.78 11.37
N ILE A 192 -7.46 39.66 10.68
CA ILE A 192 -6.23 39.38 9.94
C ILE A 192 -6.16 40.28 8.69
N ASP A 193 -5.13 41.10 8.60
CA ASP A 193 -4.88 41.97 7.46
C ASP A 193 -4.14 41.23 6.34
N ALA A 194 -4.88 40.46 5.56
CA ALA A 194 -4.39 39.74 4.38
C ALA A 194 -5.50 39.60 3.34
N GLU A 195 -5.12 39.49 2.06
CA GLU A 195 -6.07 39.30 0.97
C GLU A 195 -6.78 37.98 1.08
N GLU A 196 -8.11 37.98 1.02
CA GLU A 196 -8.92 36.77 1.06
C GLU A 196 -9.04 36.17 -0.33
N THR A 197 -8.71 34.87 -0.44
CA THR A 197 -9.05 34.04 -1.60
C THR A 197 -10.39 33.38 -1.34
N ALA A 198 -11.44 33.89 -1.97
CA ALA A 198 -12.80 33.43 -1.79
C ALA A 198 -13.20 32.36 -2.82
N TYR A 199 -13.94 31.37 -2.38
CA TYR A 199 -14.51 30.29 -3.21
C TYR A 199 -15.79 29.76 -2.56
N TYR A 200 -16.50 28.87 -3.27
CA TYR A 200 -17.65 28.16 -2.75
C TYR A 200 -17.37 26.68 -2.74
N SER A 201 -17.67 26.04 -1.63
CA SER A 201 -17.65 24.59 -1.47
C SER A 201 -19.06 24.02 -1.73
N ILE A 202 -19.15 22.92 -2.47
CA ILE A 202 -20.42 22.26 -2.76
C ILE A 202 -20.31 20.74 -2.50
N LYS A 203 -21.37 20.19 -1.90
CA LYS A 203 -21.57 18.75 -1.76
C LYS A 203 -22.90 18.34 -2.36
N TYR A 204 -22.90 17.29 -3.17
CA TYR A 204 -24.08 16.80 -3.88
C TYR A 204 -24.72 15.66 -3.12
N ASN A 205 -25.99 15.80 -2.72
CA ASN A 205 -26.75 14.71 -2.11
C ASN A 205 -27.29 13.72 -3.18
N LYS A 206 -27.26 14.12 -4.46
CA LYS A 206 -27.67 13.33 -5.62
C LYS A 206 -26.67 13.48 -6.76
N ASP A 207 -26.69 12.58 -7.72
CA ASP A 207 -25.86 12.65 -8.94
C ASP A 207 -26.43 13.69 -9.95
N ASN A 208 -26.39 14.96 -9.55
CA ASN A 208 -26.89 16.09 -10.35
C ASN A 208 -25.83 17.17 -10.59
N SER A 209 -24.57 16.87 -10.37
CA SER A 209 -23.44 17.82 -10.50
C SER A 209 -23.39 18.57 -11.85
N LYS A 210 -23.74 17.88 -12.94
CA LYS A 210 -23.78 18.48 -14.29
C LYS A 210 -24.87 19.54 -14.44
N GLU A 211 -26.05 19.31 -13.86
CA GLU A 211 -27.19 20.22 -13.89
C GLU A 211 -26.92 21.47 -13.05
N VAL A 212 -26.44 21.27 -11.83
CA VAL A 212 -26.05 22.36 -10.93
C VAL A 212 -24.98 23.21 -11.56
N ARG A 213 -23.91 22.61 -12.11
CA ARG A 213 -22.85 23.34 -12.79
C ARG A 213 -23.35 24.14 -13.99
N LYS A 214 -24.27 23.57 -14.78
CA LYS A 214 -24.90 24.30 -15.90
C LYS A 214 -25.72 25.49 -15.41
N ARG A 215 -26.45 25.33 -14.30
CA ARG A 215 -27.22 26.40 -13.67
C ARG A 215 -26.32 27.52 -13.15
N LEU A 216 -25.30 27.15 -12.38
CA LEU A 216 -24.32 28.12 -11.86
C LEU A 216 -23.62 28.87 -12.98
N ASN A 217 -23.21 28.22 -14.04
CA ASN A 217 -22.54 28.88 -15.15
C ASN A 217 -23.45 29.83 -15.92
N LYS A 218 -24.76 29.51 -16.00
CA LYS A 218 -25.74 30.37 -16.67
C LYS A 218 -25.99 31.65 -15.92
N ASP A 219 -26.12 31.59 -14.59
CA ASP A 219 -26.62 32.72 -13.79
C ASP A 219 -25.49 33.54 -13.14
N TYR A 220 -24.36 32.90 -12.82
CA TYR A 220 -23.26 33.51 -12.07
C TYR A 220 -21.92 33.49 -12.81
N VAL A 221 -21.82 32.78 -13.93
CA VAL A 221 -20.60 32.61 -14.75
C VAL A 221 -19.43 32.08 -13.93
N ILE A 222 -19.21 30.76 -14.03
CA ILE A 222 -18.11 30.12 -13.31
C ILE A 222 -16.76 30.59 -13.85
N ALA A 223 -15.93 31.13 -12.97
CA ALA A 223 -14.54 31.51 -13.25
C ALA A 223 -13.59 30.30 -13.14
N SER A 224 -13.77 29.50 -12.10
CA SER A 224 -13.05 28.23 -11.92
C SER A 224 -13.97 27.19 -11.30
N TYR A 225 -13.70 25.92 -11.59
CA TYR A 225 -14.41 24.78 -11.00
C TYR A 225 -13.45 23.61 -10.89
N MET A 226 -13.31 23.09 -9.68
CA MET A 226 -12.46 21.94 -9.38
C MET A 226 -13.27 20.89 -8.63
N ALA A 227 -13.44 19.73 -9.23
CA ALA A 227 -14.06 18.58 -8.55
C ALA A 227 -13.07 17.96 -7.54
N ALA A 228 -13.56 17.41 -6.43
CA ALA A 228 -12.75 16.73 -5.42
C ALA A 228 -11.88 15.61 -6.04
N THR A 229 -12.36 14.92 -7.09
CA THR A 229 -11.61 13.91 -7.82
C THR A 229 -10.38 14.45 -8.56
N THR A 230 -10.33 15.75 -8.83
CA THR A 230 -9.19 16.44 -9.46
C THR A 230 -8.46 17.36 -8.50
N ASN A 231 -9.04 17.65 -7.35
CA ASN A 231 -8.38 18.39 -6.28
C ASN A 231 -7.34 17.48 -5.61
N THR A 232 -6.07 17.77 -5.82
CA THR A 232 -4.95 16.93 -5.36
C THR A 232 -4.96 16.76 -3.84
N ARG A 233 -5.38 17.77 -3.09
CA ARG A 233 -5.45 17.73 -1.61
C ARG A 233 -6.41 16.66 -1.08
N ILE A 234 -7.48 16.37 -1.82
CA ILE A 234 -8.51 15.38 -1.46
C ILE A 234 -8.28 14.05 -2.18
N SER A 235 -7.94 14.10 -3.48
CA SER A 235 -7.86 12.90 -4.32
C SER A 235 -6.61 12.07 -4.11
N MET A 236 -5.45 12.70 -3.83
CA MET A 236 -4.20 11.97 -3.66
C MET A 236 -4.23 10.99 -2.47
N PRO A 237 -4.67 11.38 -1.26
CA PRO A 237 -4.73 10.45 -0.13
C PRO A 237 -5.59 9.20 -0.42
N VAL A 238 -6.73 9.37 -1.09
CA VAL A 238 -7.60 8.25 -1.49
C VAL A 238 -6.93 7.38 -2.53
N ASN A 239 -6.33 7.99 -3.55
CA ASN A 239 -5.68 7.27 -4.67
C ASN A 239 -4.42 6.53 -4.21
N GLU A 240 -3.69 7.04 -3.23
CA GLU A 240 -2.46 6.45 -2.73
C GLU A 240 -2.71 5.11 -2.04
N GLY A 241 -3.71 5.04 -1.17
CA GLY A 241 -4.10 3.78 -0.56
C GLY A 241 -4.52 2.73 -1.59
N ASP A 242 -5.27 3.13 -2.61
CA ASP A 242 -5.65 2.25 -3.71
C ASP A 242 -4.41 1.85 -4.56
N ALA A 243 -3.48 2.77 -4.81
CA ALA A 243 -2.24 2.49 -5.53
C ALA A 243 -1.36 1.47 -4.80
N VAL A 244 -1.14 1.62 -3.49
CA VAL A 244 -0.40 0.66 -2.65
C VAL A 244 -1.03 -0.73 -2.72
N SER A 245 -2.35 -0.82 -2.59
CA SER A 245 -3.11 -2.08 -2.67
C SER A 245 -3.00 -2.73 -4.06
N ASN A 246 -3.12 -1.94 -5.12
CA ASN A 246 -3.04 -2.39 -6.51
C ASN A 246 -1.62 -2.84 -6.88
N MET A 247 -0.60 -2.10 -6.48
CA MET A 247 0.81 -2.49 -6.67
C MET A 247 1.11 -3.83 -5.99
N ALA A 248 0.70 -4.00 -4.73
CA ALA A 248 0.87 -5.27 -4.03
C ALA A 248 0.20 -6.43 -4.78
N THR A 249 -1.02 -6.24 -5.26
CA THR A 249 -1.77 -7.25 -6.02
C THR A 249 -1.11 -7.57 -7.36
N MET A 250 -0.55 -6.57 -8.05
CA MET A 250 0.15 -6.75 -9.34
C MET A 250 1.49 -7.49 -9.17
N PHE A 251 2.24 -7.20 -8.10
CA PHE A 251 3.52 -7.85 -7.85
C PHE A 251 3.40 -9.23 -7.20
N ALA A 252 2.28 -9.55 -6.53
CA ALA A 252 2.07 -10.83 -5.87
C ALA A 252 2.29 -12.05 -6.79
N PRO A 253 1.73 -12.14 -8.01
CA PRO A 253 1.99 -13.26 -8.92
C PRO A 253 3.46 -13.41 -9.29
N VAL A 254 4.18 -12.30 -9.48
CA VAL A 254 5.61 -12.31 -9.82
C VAL A 254 6.42 -12.91 -8.67
N MET A 255 6.16 -12.47 -7.44
CA MET A 255 6.81 -13.02 -6.23
C MET A 255 6.51 -14.51 -6.07
N PHE A 256 5.25 -14.93 -6.27
CA PHE A 256 4.90 -16.35 -6.22
C PHE A 256 5.59 -17.18 -7.31
N ILE A 257 5.75 -16.67 -8.53
CA ILE A 257 6.47 -17.35 -9.62
C ILE A 257 7.94 -17.53 -9.27
N ILE A 258 8.59 -16.50 -8.73
CA ILE A 258 10.00 -16.58 -8.30
C ILE A 258 10.17 -17.65 -7.23
N VAL A 259 9.35 -17.59 -6.16
CA VAL A 259 9.40 -18.56 -5.06
C VAL A 259 9.10 -19.97 -5.56
N LEU A 260 8.07 -20.15 -6.38
CA LEU A 260 7.70 -21.42 -6.99
C LEU A 260 8.86 -22.00 -7.82
N THR A 261 9.54 -21.17 -8.63
CA THR A 261 10.67 -21.60 -9.45
C THR A 261 11.82 -22.10 -8.59
N LEU A 262 12.17 -21.38 -7.51
CA LEU A 262 13.20 -21.82 -6.56
C LEU A 262 12.83 -23.17 -5.90
N ILE A 263 11.57 -23.29 -5.47
CA ILE A 263 11.04 -24.51 -4.86
C ILE A 263 11.10 -25.67 -5.84
N VAL A 264 10.60 -25.49 -7.06
CA VAL A 264 10.60 -26.52 -8.11
C VAL A 264 12.02 -27.00 -8.39
N MET A 265 12.99 -26.08 -8.44
CA MET A 265 14.39 -26.41 -8.69
C MET A 265 15.00 -27.26 -7.55
N VAL A 266 14.81 -26.86 -6.31
CA VAL A 266 15.41 -27.54 -5.16
C VAL A 266 14.71 -28.86 -4.87
N LEU A 267 13.37 -28.91 -4.92
CA LEU A 267 12.62 -30.13 -4.78
C LEU A 267 12.93 -31.14 -5.88
N GLY A 268 13.04 -30.65 -7.13
CA GLY A 268 13.43 -31.50 -8.26
C GLY A 268 14.77 -32.19 -8.03
N ARG A 269 15.74 -31.47 -7.47
CA ARG A 269 17.04 -32.00 -7.10
C ARG A 269 16.91 -33.05 -5.99
N ASN A 270 16.13 -32.78 -4.94
CA ASN A 270 15.93 -33.71 -3.82
C ASN A 270 15.22 -35.00 -4.26
N ILE A 271 14.10 -34.88 -4.99
CA ILE A 271 13.34 -36.04 -5.49
C ILE A 271 14.23 -36.88 -6.43
N LYS A 272 15.06 -36.22 -7.27
CA LYS A 272 15.99 -36.93 -8.16
C LYS A 272 17.11 -37.63 -7.38
N SER A 273 17.61 -37.07 -6.28
CA SER A 273 18.61 -37.75 -5.43
C SER A 273 18.06 -38.98 -4.72
N GLU A 274 16.74 -39.05 -4.52
CA GLU A 274 16.04 -40.19 -3.91
C GLU A 274 15.42 -41.14 -4.95
N GLN A 275 15.77 -41.01 -6.25
CA GLN A 275 15.15 -41.84 -7.31
C GLN A 275 15.33 -43.38 -7.08
N TYR A 276 16.46 -43.81 -6.51
CA TYR A 276 16.68 -45.20 -6.15
C TYR A 276 15.61 -45.72 -5.17
N LEU A 277 15.27 -44.90 -4.19
CA LEU A 277 14.22 -45.25 -3.21
C LEU A 277 12.83 -45.28 -3.85
N LEU A 278 12.56 -44.41 -4.83
CA LEU A 278 11.32 -44.50 -5.59
C LEU A 278 11.20 -45.81 -6.35
N GLY A 279 12.31 -46.26 -6.98
CA GLY A 279 12.39 -47.55 -7.63
C GLY A 279 12.11 -48.71 -6.65
N THR A 280 12.71 -48.66 -5.47
CA THR A 280 12.50 -49.67 -4.41
C THR A 280 11.04 -49.71 -3.94
N PHE A 281 10.38 -48.55 -3.72
CA PHE A 281 8.97 -48.50 -3.33
C PHE A 281 8.06 -49.15 -4.38
N ILE A 282 8.31 -48.87 -5.67
CA ILE A 282 7.54 -49.47 -6.75
C ILE A 282 7.75 -51.00 -6.76
N SER A 283 8.99 -51.47 -6.59
CA SER A 283 9.32 -52.91 -6.53
C SER A 283 8.70 -53.58 -5.33
N LEU A 284 8.46 -52.90 -4.23
CA LEU A 284 7.74 -53.36 -3.05
C LEU A 284 6.20 -53.32 -3.19
N GLY A 285 5.67 -52.92 -4.36
CA GLY A 285 4.24 -52.94 -4.65
C GLY A 285 3.48 -51.67 -4.24
N PHE A 286 4.16 -50.57 -3.83
CA PHE A 286 3.49 -49.33 -3.54
C PHE A 286 2.95 -48.68 -4.83
N SER A 287 1.71 -48.20 -4.79
CA SER A 287 1.11 -47.53 -5.92
C SER A 287 1.76 -46.14 -6.14
N ARG A 288 1.80 -45.68 -7.40
CA ARG A 288 2.32 -44.33 -7.74
C ARG A 288 1.62 -43.21 -6.96
N LYS A 289 0.30 -43.34 -6.74
CA LYS A 289 -0.48 -42.36 -5.97
C LYS A 289 -0.03 -42.31 -4.50
N GLN A 290 0.25 -43.43 -3.88
CA GLN A 290 0.75 -43.50 -2.51
C GLN A 290 2.12 -42.84 -2.37
N ILE A 291 3.01 -43.06 -3.34
CA ILE A 291 4.35 -42.48 -3.36
C ILE A 291 4.26 -40.96 -3.55
N VAL A 292 3.47 -40.49 -4.53
CA VAL A 292 3.24 -39.02 -4.74
C VAL A 292 2.64 -38.40 -3.49
N GLY A 293 1.60 -38.97 -2.90
CA GLY A 293 0.98 -38.48 -1.67
C GLY A 293 1.94 -38.42 -0.49
N HIS A 294 2.92 -39.33 -0.41
CA HIS A 294 3.97 -39.24 0.59
C HIS A 294 4.85 -38.01 0.38
N TYR A 295 5.31 -37.76 -0.85
CA TYR A 295 6.15 -36.61 -1.14
C TYR A 295 5.40 -35.27 -1.01
N VAL A 296 4.10 -35.22 -1.35
CA VAL A 296 3.27 -34.02 -1.17
C VAL A 296 3.21 -33.56 0.29
N ARG A 297 3.21 -34.49 1.25
CA ARG A 297 3.26 -34.15 2.68
C ARG A 297 4.50 -33.34 3.09
N TYR A 298 5.61 -33.52 2.37
CA TYR A 298 6.81 -32.68 2.61
C TYR A 298 6.62 -31.22 2.15
N GLY A 299 5.81 -30.99 1.12
CA GLY A 299 5.50 -29.65 0.65
C GLY A 299 4.53 -28.90 1.56
N LEU A 300 3.67 -29.61 2.29
CA LEU A 300 2.76 -28.98 3.24
C LEU A 300 3.53 -28.23 4.33
N MET A 301 4.63 -28.78 4.83
CA MET A 301 5.37 -28.22 5.95
C MET A 301 5.89 -26.78 5.66
N PRO A 302 6.70 -26.52 4.62
CA PRO A 302 7.17 -25.18 4.35
C PRO A 302 6.05 -24.23 3.90
N GLY A 303 5.05 -24.72 3.16
CA GLY A 303 3.90 -23.94 2.74
C GLY A 303 3.09 -23.42 3.92
N VAL A 304 2.66 -24.31 4.80
CA VAL A 304 1.82 -23.95 5.96
C VAL A 304 2.62 -23.15 6.99
N ILE A 305 3.80 -23.62 7.39
CA ILE A 305 4.59 -22.93 8.43
C ILE A 305 5.03 -21.55 7.93
N GLY A 306 5.54 -21.47 6.70
CA GLY A 306 5.99 -20.19 6.13
C GLY A 306 4.84 -19.20 5.98
N SER A 307 3.69 -19.62 5.46
CA SER A 307 2.55 -18.73 5.30
C SER A 307 1.96 -18.26 6.63
N VAL A 308 1.86 -19.12 7.65
CA VAL A 308 1.41 -18.72 8.99
C VAL A 308 2.36 -17.71 9.62
N ILE A 309 3.67 -17.95 9.56
CA ILE A 309 4.67 -16.98 10.05
C ILE A 309 4.54 -15.67 9.29
N GLY A 310 4.41 -15.72 7.96
CA GLY A 310 4.26 -14.53 7.11
C GLY A 310 3.03 -13.70 7.47
N VAL A 311 1.87 -14.33 7.67
CA VAL A 311 0.66 -13.64 8.09
C VAL A 311 0.81 -13.04 9.50
N LEU A 312 1.40 -13.75 10.46
CA LEU A 312 1.61 -13.22 11.80
C LEU A 312 2.57 -12.01 11.80
N THR A 313 3.65 -12.09 11.01
CA THR A 313 4.62 -10.99 10.91
C THR A 313 4.13 -9.82 10.05
N SER A 314 3.10 -10.02 9.22
CA SER A 314 2.46 -8.91 8.50
C SER A 314 1.73 -7.92 9.40
N ILE A 315 1.30 -8.35 10.60
CA ILE A 315 0.57 -7.49 11.55
C ILE A 315 1.41 -6.27 11.97
N PRO A 316 2.59 -6.45 12.60
CA PRO A 316 3.43 -5.31 12.96
C PRO A 316 3.93 -4.54 11.73
N LEU A 317 4.18 -5.21 10.61
CA LEU A 317 4.62 -4.55 9.38
C LEU A 317 3.53 -3.64 8.81
N THR A 318 2.27 -4.05 8.84
CA THR A 318 1.14 -3.20 8.43
C THR A 318 1.07 -1.93 9.28
N GLY A 319 1.19 -2.05 10.62
CA GLY A 319 1.23 -0.90 11.51
C GLY A 319 2.38 0.06 11.15
N LEU A 320 3.60 -0.47 11.00
CA LEU A 320 4.77 0.32 10.64
C LEU A 320 4.58 1.06 9.29
N LEU A 321 4.04 0.39 8.27
CA LEU A 321 3.81 1.01 6.97
C LEU A 321 2.71 2.08 7.03
N CYS A 322 1.61 1.84 7.76
CA CYS A 322 0.57 2.84 7.93
C CYS A 322 1.10 4.09 8.65
N THR A 323 1.85 3.93 9.73
CA THR A 323 2.50 5.04 10.43
C THR A 323 3.41 5.81 9.48
N PHE A 324 4.26 5.11 8.71
CA PHE A 324 5.15 5.75 7.75
C PHE A 324 4.39 6.61 6.72
N TYR A 325 3.31 6.08 6.10
CA TYR A 325 2.53 6.86 5.14
C TYR A 325 1.81 8.06 5.77
N ILE A 326 1.27 7.91 6.98
CA ILE A 326 0.56 8.99 7.66
C ILE A 326 1.54 10.09 8.09
N GLU A 327 2.73 9.75 8.60
CA GLU A 327 3.72 10.72 9.05
C GLU A 327 4.42 11.48 7.90
N TYR A 328 4.49 10.90 6.69
CA TYR A 328 5.25 11.51 5.58
C TYR A 328 4.39 12.07 4.45
N ASP A 329 3.17 11.54 4.24
CA ASP A 329 2.35 11.88 3.09
C ASP A 329 1.02 12.53 3.45
N PHE A 330 0.50 12.35 4.68
CA PHE A 330 -0.78 12.88 5.10
C PHE A 330 -0.61 13.74 6.35
N GLU A 331 -1.47 14.74 6.52
CA GLU A 331 -1.63 15.35 7.84
C GLU A 331 -2.08 14.28 8.84
N THR A 332 -1.62 14.35 10.06
CA THR A 332 -1.86 13.31 11.07
C THR A 332 -3.33 12.91 11.17
N LEU A 333 -3.62 11.64 10.97
CA LEU A 333 -4.96 11.03 11.09
C LEU A 333 -4.93 9.90 12.12
N ILE A 334 -5.98 9.84 12.94
CA ILE A 334 -6.17 8.70 13.87
C ILE A 334 -6.66 7.51 13.06
N TYR A 335 -5.91 6.39 13.08
CA TYR A 335 -6.26 5.21 12.33
C TYR A 335 -6.28 3.93 13.16
N LYS A 336 -7.04 2.94 12.66
CA LYS A 336 -7.01 1.55 13.14
C LYS A 336 -6.69 0.64 11.97
N PRO A 337 -5.65 -0.22 12.06
CA PRO A 337 -5.29 -1.12 10.99
C PRO A 337 -6.48 -2.00 10.55
N THR A 338 -6.76 -2.02 9.26
CA THR A 338 -7.82 -2.83 8.65
C THR A 338 -7.21 -3.97 7.83
N TYR A 339 -7.41 -5.21 8.29
CA TYR A 339 -6.85 -6.38 7.63
C TYR A 339 -7.76 -6.93 6.53
N ASN A 340 -7.17 -7.20 5.38
CA ASN A 340 -7.89 -7.78 4.25
C ASN A 340 -8.00 -9.29 4.37
N ILE A 341 -9.17 -9.80 4.77
CA ILE A 341 -9.42 -11.24 4.91
C ILE A 341 -9.13 -12.04 3.63
N PRO A 342 -9.56 -11.62 2.41
CA PRO A 342 -9.19 -12.30 1.17
C PRO A 342 -7.68 -12.42 0.95
N SER A 343 -6.89 -11.38 1.23
CA SER A 343 -5.43 -11.45 1.09
C SER A 343 -4.79 -12.40 2.09
N ILE A 344 -5.29 -12.44 3.32
CA ILE A 344 -4.85 -13.40 4.35
C ILE A 344 -5.12 -14.84 3.90
N ILE A 345 -6.34 -15.14 3.44
CA ILE A 345 -6.70 -16.48 2.95
C ILE A 345 -5.82 -16.86 1.76
N THR A 346 -5.62 -15.95 0.81
CA THR A 346 -4.75 -16.19 -0.36
C THR A 346 -3.31 -16.46 0.08
N ALA A 347 -2.77 -15.67 1.00
CA ALA A 347 -1.41 -15.84 1.51
C ALA A 347 -1.20 -17.14 2.30
N LEU A 348 -2.25 -17.67 2.95
CA LEU A 348 -2.20 -18.96 3.65
C LEU A 348 -2.32 -20.17 2.71
N VAL A 349 -3.25 -20.08 1.75
CA VAL A 349 -3.66 -21.23 0.95
C VAL A 349 -2.80 -21.37 -0.33
N LEU A 350 -2.58 -20.28 -1.05
CA LEU A 350 -1.95 -20.33 -2.37
C LEU A 350 -0.52 -20.89 -2.34
N PRO A 351 0.40 -20.47 -1.44
CA PRO A 351 1.74 -21.06 -1.37
C PRO A 351 1.69 -22.57 -1.11
N THR A 352 0.85 -22.98 -0.17
CA THR A 352 0.70 -24.40 0.19
C THR A 352 0.22 -25.24 -1.00
N LEU A 353 -0.77 -24.75 -1.75
CA LEU A 353 -1.26 -25.42 -2.96
C LEU A 353 -0.18 -25.50 -4.04
N LEU A 354 0.56 -24.40 -4.26
CA LEU A 354 1.64 -24.36 -5.25
C LEU A 354 2.77 -25.34 -4.90
N TYR A 355 3.16 -25.46 -3.63
CA TYR A 355 4.13 -26.46 -3.17
C TYR A 355 3.64 -27.87 -3.44
N CYS A 356 2.41 -28.18 -3.05
CA CYS A 356 1.84 -29.52 -3.24
C CYS A 356 1.75 -29.87 -4.73
N ALA A 357 1.31 -28.94 -5.57
CA ALA A 357 1.22 -29.14 -7.01
C ALA A 357 2.62 -29.36 -7.64
N ALA A 358 3.61 -28.53 -7.28
CA ALA A 358 4.97 -28.63 -7.78
C ALA A 358 5.59 -30.00 -7.46
N ILE A 359 5.43 -30.46 -6.21
CA ILE A 359 5.92 -31.77 -5.77
C ILE A 359 5.19 -32.89 -6.49
N ALA A 360 3.85 -32.82 -6.59
CA ALA A 360 3.05 -33.84 -7.27
C ALA A 360 3.45 -33.98 -8.74
N ILE A 361 3.67 -32.87 -9.44
CA ILE A 361 4.11 -32.86 -10.85
C ILE A 361 5.51 -33.47 -10.98
N GLN A 362 6.46 -33.08 -10.13
CA GLN A 362 7.84 -33.57 -10.23
C GLN A 362 7.97 -35.07 -9.88
N ALA A 363 7.37 -35.49 -8.75
CA ALA A 363 7.33 -36.87 -8.37
C ALA A 363 6.59 -37.73 -9.42
N GLY A 364 5.45 -37.25 -9.92
CA GLY A 364 4.69 -37.90 -10.97
C GLY A 364 5.47 -38.08 -12.27
N ARG A 365 6.24 -37.05 -12.68
CA ARG A 365 7.12 -37.14 -13.88
C ARG A 365 8.23 -38.21 -13.69
N LEU A 366 8.82 -38.27 -12.50
CA LEU A 366 9.89 -39.20 -12.22
C LEU A 366 9.36 -40.65 -12.18
N LEU A 367 8.17 -40.87 -11.58
CA LEU A 367 7.50 -42.14 -11.48
C LEU A 367 6.97 -42.71 -12.82
N LYS A 368 6.99 -41.93 -13.91
CA LYS A 368 6.70 -42.42 -15.26
C LYS A 368 7.80 -43.28 -15.82
N LYS A 369 9.03 -43.23 -15.28
CA LYS A 369 10.15 -44.05 -15.69
C LYS A 369 9.94 -45.50 -15.25
N ALA A 370 10.57 -46.49 -15.95
CA ALA A 370 10.54 -47.84 -15.54
C ALA A 370 11.28 -48.04 -14.19
N PRO A 371 10.83 -48.95 -13.31
CA PRO A 371 11.49 -49.20 -12.02
C PRO A 371 12.98 -49.52 -12.15
N VAL A 372 13.35 -50.28 -13.19
CA VAL A 372 14.76 -50.63 -13.50
C VAL A 372 15.61 -49.39 -13.78
N ASP A 373 15.06 -48.39 -14.50
CA ASP A 373 15.77 -47.13 -14.81
C ASP A 373 15.98 -46.26 -13.57
N LEU A 374 15.02 -46.31 -12.63
CA LEU A 374 15.12 -45.64 -11.35
C LEU A 374 16.17 -46.27 -10.44
N LEU A 375 16.30 -47.59 -10.45
CA LEU A 375 17.27 -48.37 -9.65
C LEU A 375 18.70 -48.25 -10.21
N ARG A 376 18.86 -48.25 -11.54
CA ARG A 376 20.19 -48.18 -12.18
C ARG A 376 20.88 -46.84 -12.07
N ASN A 377 20.20 -45.80 -11.63
CA ASN A 377 20.72 -44.42 -11.51
C ASN A 377 21.50 -43.99 -12.77
N THR A 378 21.10 -44.50 -13.94
CA THR A 378 21.63 -44.09 -15.22
C THR A 378 21.19 -42.62 -15.44
N GLY A 379 22.00 -41.68 -14.94
CA GLY A 379 21.88 -40.32 -15.36
C GLY A 379 21.87 -40.35 -16.89
N LYS A 380 20.88 -39.71 -17.55
CA LYS A 380 21.02 -39.43 -18.95
C LYS A 380 22.39 -38.79 -19.11
N GLU A 381 23.31 -39.50 -19.79
CA GLU A 381 24.47 -38.80 -20.36
C GLU A 381 23.89 -37.59 -21.06
N THR A 382 24.20 -36.42 -20.55
CA THR A 382 23.92 -35.18 -21.24
C THR A 382 24.54 -35.37 -22.60
N LYS A 383 23.73 -35.52 -23.66
CA LYS A 383 24.22 -35.45 -25.03
C LYS A 383 25.01 -34.17 -25.06
N THR A 384 26.33 -34.29 -25.00
CA THR A 384 27.22 -33.13 -25.10
C THR A 384 26.96 -32.60 -26.49
N ILE A 385 26.20 -31.53 -26.57
CA ILE A 385 25.99 -30.83 -27.84
C ILE A 385 27.38 -30.54 -28.33
N GLY A 386 27.71 -31.05 -29.53
CA GLY A 386 29.02 -30.96 -30.15
C GLY A 386 29.45 -29.52 -30.55
N ILE A 387 28.86 -28.53 -29.90
CA ILE A 387 29.15 -27.11 -30.02
C ILE A 387 30.58 -26.92 -29.51
N MET A 388 31.50 -26.57 -30.40
CA MET A 388 32.91 -26.33 -30.17
C MET A 388 33.86 -27.53 -30.24
N LYS A 389 33.50 -28.61 -30.93
CA LYS A 389 34.46 -29.72 -31.13
C LYS A 389 35.70 -29.27 -31.91
N ASP A 390 35.53 -28.33 -32.84
CA ASP A 390 36.58 -27.88 -33.77
C ASP A 390 37.03 -26.41 -33.52
N SER A 391 36.76 -25.82 -32.39
CA SER A 391 37.19 -24.45 -32.06
C SER A 391 38.55 -24.45 -31.41
N HIS A 392 39.46 -23.57 -31.87
CA HIS A 392 40.78 -23.33 -31.26
C HIS A 392 40.75 -22.54 -29.92
N ALA A 393 39.58 -22.36 -29.32
CA ALA A 393 39.41 -21.64 -28.05
C ALA A 393 40.08 -22.39 -26.87
N LYS A 394 40.68 -21.60 -25.94
CA LYS A 394 41.31 -22.14 -24.72
C LYS A 394 40.35 -23.05 -23.94
N THR A 395 40.84 -24.14 -23.38
CA THR A 395 40.11 -25.18 -22.67
C THR A 395 39.17 -24.61 -21.58
N GLN A 396 39.58 -23.54 -20.91
CA GLN A 396 38.79 -22.85 -19.90
C GLN A 396 37.51 -22.18 -20.48
N ILE A 397 37.58 -21.60 -21.68
CA ILE A 397 36.44 -21.00 -22.38
C ILE A 397 35.46 -22.10 -22.83
N LYS A 398 36.01 -23.22 -23.37
CA LYS A 398 35.21 -24.38 -23.74
C LYS A 398 34.44 -24.96 -22.52
N MET A 399 35.07 -25.03 -21.34
CA MET A 399 34.41 -25.48 -20.12
C MET A 399 33.29 -24.51 -19.66
N ARG A 400 33.54 -23.20 -19.67
CA ARG A 400 32.56 -22.20 -19.30
C ARG A 400 31.33 -22.22 -20.23
N VAL A 401 31.57 -22.22 -21.54
CA VAL A 401 30.49 -22.28 -22.55
C VAL A 401 29.72 -23.59 -22.44
N ARG A 402 30.36 -24.73 -22.21
CA ARG A 402 29.69 -26.03 -21.97
C ARG A 402 28.86 -26.04 -20.69
N SER A 403 29.32 -25.39 -19.62
CA SER A 403 28.54 -25.32 -18.37
C SER A 403 27.27 -24.46 -18.53
N VAL A 404 27.34 -23.39 -19.30
CA VAL A 404 26.19 -22.48 -19.57
C VAL A 404 25.19 -23.13 -20.54
N ILE A 405 25.67 -23.63 -21.68
CA ILE A 405 24.78 -24.19 -22.73
C ILE A 405 24.30 -25.61 -22.36
N GLY A 406 25.10 -26.37 -21.60
CA GLY A 406 24.70 -27.73 -21.15
C GLY A 406 23.54 -27.72 -20.12
N HIS A 407 23.28 -26.59 -19.49
CA HIS A 407 22.21 -26.44 -18.51
C HIS A 407 21.51 -25.06 -18.62
N PRO A 408 20.85 -24.74 -19.75
CA PRO A 408 20.31 -23.41 -20.00
C PRO A 408 19.34 -22.95 -18.91
N GLY A 409 18.51 -23.84 -18.37
CA GLY A 409 17.58 -23.53 -17.28
C GLY A 409 18.26 -23.22 -15.93
N ARG A 410 19.51 -23.67 -15.73
CA ARG A 410 20.31 -23.29 -14.56
C ARG A 410 20.99 -21.93 -14.72
N SER A 411 21.47 -21.67 -15.91
CA SER A 411 22.22 -20.46 -16.23
C SER A 411 21.33 -19.18 -16.17
N ILE A 412 20.06 -19.30 -16.56
CA ILE A 412 19.08 -18.22 -16.49
C ILE A 412 18.71 -17.85 -15.04
N VAL A 413 18.83 -18.79 -14.11
CA VAL A 413 18.43 -18.55 -12.70
C VAL A 413 19.64 -18.13 -11.83
N THR A 414 20.86 -18.24 -12.36
CA THR A 414 22.10 -17.91 -11.61
C THR A 414 22.73 -16.58 -12.06
N ILE A 415 22.19 -15.93 -13.09
CA ILE A 415 22.46 -14.57 -13.52
C ILE A 415 21.40 -13.65 -12.93
#